data_7b3580d4c9d7ef3171e93905daf7ae02
#
_entry.id   7b3580d4c9d7ef3171e93905daf7ae02
#
_cell.length_a   1.000
_cell.length_b   1.000
_cell.length_c   1.000
_cell.angle_alpha   90.00
_cell.angle_beta   90.00
_cell.angle_gamma   90.00
#
_symmetry.space_group_name_H-M   'P 1'
#
loop_
_entity.id
_entity.type
_entity.pdbx_description
1 polymer ?
#
loop_
_entity_poly.entity_id
_entity_poly.type
_entity_poly.pdbx_seq_one_letter_code
_entity_poly.pdbx_strand_id
1 'polypeptide(L)'
;MTLEGPEGSGKTTQARRLAAALRRGGHRVVAVRDPGSTKLGRALREVLLHHGRLWLSPMTEALLFIAGRIQLVQEEIRPALESGAIVVCDRFHDSTVAYQGAAGGLHREWLDRFGRQAIGGLLPHLTILLDLPVEAGFARREGARDRMESKGEAFHRRVREGFLDIAKRDRWRVAVVDATKPTADVQRQILEIVQWNLKNSRKPMRSGGR
;
A
#
# COMPACT_ATOMS: atom_id res chain seq x y z
N MET A 1 6.94 -4.37 4.90
CA MET A 1 5.47 -4.65 4.88
C MET A 1 4.71 -3.40 4.46
N THR A 2 3.52 -3.58 3.86
CA THR A 2 2.69 -2.46 3.39
C THR A 2 1.27 -2.55 3.93
N LEU A 3 0.59 -1.40 4.03
CA LEU A 3 -0.83 -1.29 4.30
C LEU A 3 -1.53 -0.76 3.05
N GLU A 4 -2.47 -1.51 2.54
CA GLU A 4 -3.22 -1.23 1.33
C GLU A 4 -4.73 -1.21 1.60
N GLY A 5 -5.51 -0.71 0.65
CA GLY A 5 -6.98 -0.70 0.74
C GLY A 5 -7.62 0.54 0.15
N PRO A 6 -8.96 0.56 0.02
CA PRO A 6 -9.73 1.67 -0.53
C PRO A 6 -9.66 2.92 0.36
N GLU A 7 -10.27 4.01 -0.10
CA GLU A 7 -10.31 5.26 0.64
C GLU A 7 -11.11 5.11 1.95
N GLY A 8 -10.72 5.84 2.99
CA GLY A 8 -11.36 5.77 4.31
C GLY A 8 -11.08 4.50 5.13
N SER A 9 -10.31 3.53 4.61
CA SER A 9 -10.05 2.25 5.30
C SER A 9 -9.09 2.36 6.50
N GLY A 10 -8.53 3.53 6.78
CA GLY A 10 -7.69 3.77 7.97
C GLY A 10 -6.22 3.42 7.84
N LYS A 11 -5.70 3.20 6.62
CA LYS A 11 -4.30 2.83 6.34
C LYS A 11 -3.27 3.67 7.10
N THR A 12 -3.34 4.98 6.95
CA THR A 12 -2.38 5.91 7.58
C THR A 12 -2.38 5.81 9.11
N THR A 13 -3.57 5.67 9.71
CA THR A 13 -3.73 5.49 11.16
C THR A 13 -3.13 4.17 11.60
N GLN A 14 -3.45 3.08 10.90
CA GLN A 14 -2.97 1.76 11.23
C GLN A 14 -1.46 1.60 10.98
N ALA A 15 -0.92 2.20 9.91
CA ALA A 15 0.52 2.21 9.64
C ALA A 15 1.31 2.90 10.78
N ARG A 16 0.83 4.07 11.23
CA ARG A 16 1.44 4.78 12.37
C ARG A 16 1.38 3.96 13.66
N ARG A 17 0.22 3.37 13.96
CA ARG A 17 0.03 2.54 15.16
C ARG A 17 0.90 1.28 15.11
N LEU A 18 0.98 0.62 13.95
CA LEU A 18 1.83 -0.55 13.74
C LEU A 18 3.31 -0.21 13.94
N ALA A 19 3.79 0.87 13.31
CA ALA A 19 5.17 1.31 13.45
C ALA A 19 5.51 1.63 14.93
N ALA A 20 4.61 2.30 15.64
CA ALA A 20 4.79 2.60 17.06
C ALA A 20 4.81 1.32 17.92
N ALA A 21 3.94 0.34 17.66
CA ALA A 21 3.91 -0.93 18.38
C ALA A 21 5.16 -1.75 18.16
N LEU A 22 5.66 -1.83 16.91
CA LEU A 22 6.89 -2.53 16.59
C LEU A 22 8.13 -1.88 17.26
N ARG A 23 8.18 -0.54 17.30
CA ARG A 23 9.24 0.19 18.02
C ARG A 23 9.22 -0.11 19.51
N ARG A 24 8.03 -0.12 20.15
CA ARG A 24 7.90 -0.53 21.58
C ARG A 24 8.33 -1.98 21.80
N GLY A 25 8.19 -2.84 20.80
CA GLY A 25 8.67 -4.22 20.81
C GLY A 25 10.18 -4.36 20.55
N GLY A 26 10.95 -3.25 20.54
CA GLY A 26 12.41 -3.26 20.36
C GLY A 26 12.88 -3.34 18.90
N HIS A 27 11.98 -3.26 17.92
CA HIS A 27 12.37 -3.28 16.52
C HIS A 27 12.79 -1.89 16.03
N ARG A 28 13.81 -1.86 15.16
CA ARG A 28 14.16 -0.68 14.37
C ARG A 28 13.16 -0.56 13.23
N VAL A 29 12.42 0.56 13.15
CA VAL A 29 11.32 0.71 12.21
C VAL A 29 11.42 2.03 11.44
N VAL A 30 11.41 1.95 10.12
CA VAL A 30 11.25 3.06 9.19
C VAL A 30 9.81 3.06 8.66
N ALA A 31 9.09 4.16 8.88
CA ALA A 31 7.73 4.33 8.41
C ALA A 31 7.73 5.31 7.24
N VAL A 32 7.20 4.87 6.10
CA VAL A 32 7.16 5.64 4.85
C VAL A 32 5.75 5.66 4.25
N ARG A 33 5.52 6.57 3.32
CA ARG A 33 4.28 6.72 2.58
C ARG A 33 4.55 6.88 1.08
N ASP A 34 3.78 6.20 0.24
CA ASP A 34 3.88 6.25 -1.21
C ASP A 34 2.59 6.79 -1.87
N PRO A 35 2.66 7.96 -2.53
CA PRO A 35 3.79 8.90 -2.58
C PRO A 35 3.84 9.83 -1.36
N GLY A 36 5.03 10.36 -1.02
CA GLY A 36 5.12 11.44 -0.03
C GLY A 36 6.33 11.46 0.91
N SER A 37 7.10 10.38 1.05
CA SER A 37 8.25 10.37 1.98
C SER A 37 9.48 11.09 1.43
N THR A 38 9.79 10.96 0.13
CA THR A 38 10.91 11.66 -0.51
C THR A 38 10.54 13.09 -0.95
N LYS A 39 11.53 13.91 -1.28
CA LYS A 39 11.29 15.24 -1.86
C LYS A 39 10.50 15.15 -3.17
N LEU A 40 10.94 14.25 -4.08
CA LEU A 40 10.22 13.98 -5.33
C LEU A 40 8.82 13.45 -5.07
N GLY A 41 8.68 12.50 -4.14
CA GLY A 41 7.38 11.92 -3.78
C GLY A 41 6.39 12.97 -3.26
N ARG A 42 6.83 13.99 -2.52
CA ARG A 42 5.97 15.11 -2.09
C ARG A 42 5.55 15.98 -3.27
N ALA A 43 6.47 16.35 -4.15
CA ALA A 43 6.14 17.13 -5.35
C ALA A 43 5.15 16.39 -6.26
N LEU A 44 5.39 15.10 -6.51
CA LEU A 44 4.48 14.27 -7.29
C LEU A 44 3.11 14.09 -6.61
N ARG A 45 3.07 14.02 -5.27
CA ARG A 45 1.82 13.96 -4.52
C ARG A 45 0.98 15.21 -4.75
N GLU A 46 1.57 16.40 -4.72
CA GLU A 46 0.88 17.65 -5.05
C GLU A 46 0.29 17.60 -6.46
N VAL A 47 1.09 17.23 -7.47
CA VAL A 47 0.62 17.09 -8.85
C VAL A 47 -0.51 16.07 -8.98
N LEU A 48 -0.35 14.90 -8.36
CA LEU A 48 -1.27 13.77 -8.50
C LEU A 48 -2.59 13.95 -7.74
N LEU A 49 -2.57 14.62 -6.59
CA LEU A 49 -3.72 14.66 -5.70
C LEU A 49 -4.37 16.05 -5.57
N HIS A 50 -3.57 17.13 -5.59
CA HIS A 50 -4.06 18.46 -5.23
C HIS A 50 -4.28 19.41 -6.41
N HIS A 51 -3.70 19.17 -7.58
CA HIS A 51 -3.98 19.97 -8.78
C HIS A 51 -5.30 19.54 -9.44
N GLY A 52 -6.43 19.94 -8.86
CA GLY A 52 -7.78 19.52 -9.27
C GLY A 52 -8.20 19.89 -10.71
N ARG A 53 -7.49 20.80 -11.39
CA ARG A 53 -7.71 21.19 -12.78
C ARG A 53 -6.81 20.45 -13.78
N LEU A 54 -5.83 19.68 -13.29
CA LEU A 54 -4.92 18.97 -14.17
C LEU A 54 -5.54 17.65 -14.62
N TRP A 55 -5.83 17.55 -15.90
CA TRP A 55 -6.20 16.28 -16.49
C TRP A 55 -4.95 15.42 -16.70
N LEU A 56 -4.97 14.21 -16.18
CA LEU A 56 -3.93 13.21 -16.39
C LEU A 56 -4.55 11.95 -16.98
N SER A 57 -3.94 11.41 -18.04
CA SER A 57 -4.33 10.10 -18.55
C SER A 57 -4.01 9.02 -17.49
N PRO A 58 -4.72 7.87 -17.48
CA PRO A 58 -4.39 6.77 -16.56
C PRO A 58 -2.93 6.32 -16.66
N MET A 59 -2.35 6.34 -17.86
CA MET A 59 -0.95 6.01 -18.08
C MET A 59 -0.01 7.02 -17.44
N THR A 60 -0.28 8.32 -17.61
CA THR A 60 0.51 9.39 -16.99
C THR A 60 0.45 9.29 -15.46
N GLU A 61 -0.75 9.07 -14.89
CA GLU A 61 -0.90 8.83 -13.45
C GLU A 61 -0.03 7.65 -12.98
N ALA A 62 -0.11 6.51 -13.67
CA ALA A 62 0.64 5.30 -13.32
C ALA A 62 2.15 5.57 -13.35
N LEU A 63 2.66 6.21 -14.40
CA LEU A 63 4.08 6.50 -14.54
C LEU A 63 4.59 7.46 -13.45
N LEU A 64 3.81 8.47 -13.10
CA LEU A 64 4.17 9.40 -12.02
C LEU A 64 4.19 8.71 -10.64
N PHE A 65 3.21 7.85 -10.35
CA PHE A 65 3.24 7.02 -9.13
C PHE A 65 4.45 6.09 -9.11
N ILE A 66 4.76 5.43 -10.23
CA ILE A 66 5.92 4.53 -10.35
C ILE A 66 7.23 5.31 -10.20
N ALA A 67 7.37 6.49 -10.82
CA ALA A 67 8.56 7.33 -10.68
C ALA A 67 8.82 7.74 -9.22
N GLY A 68 7.78 8.18 -8.51
CA GLY A 68 7.88 8.49 -7.07
C GLY A 68 8.28 7.29 -6.23
N ARG A 69 7.77 6.10 -6.57
CA ARG A 69 8.07 4.84 -5.89
C ARG A 69 9.50 4.36 -6.15
N ILE A 70 10.03 4.51 -7.36
CA ILE A 70 11.43 4.23 -7.65
C ILE A 70 12.32 5.03 -6.70
N GLN A 71 12.07 6.34 -6.59
CA GLN A 71 12.83 7.21 -5.72
C GLN A 71 12.68 6.82 -4.24
N LEU A 72 11.47 6.49 -3.80
CA LEU A 72 11.19 6.01 -2.44
C LEU A 72 11.96 4.72 -2.11
N VAL A 73 12.03 3.79 -3.07
CA VAL A 73 12.78 2.54 -2.88
C VAL A 73 14.27 2.82 -2.74
N GLN A 74 14.81 3.70 -3.55
CA GLN A 74 16.24 4.02 -3.57
C GLN A 74 16.69 4.82 -2.34
N GLU A 75 15.93 5.87 -1.97
CA GLU A 75 16.33 6.78 -0.90
C GLU A 75 15.99 6.28 0.50
N GLU A 76 14.89 5.54 0.66
CA GLU A 76 14.34 5.23 1.98
C GLU A 76 14.25 3.72 2.25
N ILE A 77 13.60 2.96 1.33
CA ILE A 77 13.24 1.57 1.66
C ILE A 77 14.46 0.66 1.62
N ARG A 78 15.26 0.71 0.54
CA ARG A 78 16.43 -0.17 0.38
C ARG A 78 17.48 0.08 1.46
N PRO A 79 17.91 1.32 1.75
CA PRO A 79 18.87 1.57 2.83
C PRO A 79 18.34 1.14 4.21
N ALA A 80 17.04 1.33 4.46
CA ALA A 80 16.42 0.86 5.70
C ALA A 80 16.49 -0.67 5.85
N LEU A 81 16.15 -1.41 4.79
CA LEU A 81 16.20 -2.88 4.79
C LEU A 81 17.63 -3.39 4.93
N GLU A 82 18.58 -2.82 4.22
CA GLU A 82 20.03 -3.15 4.32
C GLU A 82 20.59 -2.91 5.72
N SER A 83 20.06 -1.89 6.40
CA SER A 83 20.40 -1.64 7.79
C SER A 83 19.69 -2.56 8.80
N GLY A 84 18.89 -3.54 8.34
CA GLY A 84 18.15 -4.47 9.19
C GLY A 84 16.88 -3.89 9.83
N ALA A 85 16.39 -2.73 9.36
CA ALA A 85 15.15 -2.16 9.85
C ALA A 85 13.92 -2.82 9.23
N ILE A 86 12.81 -2.82 9.96
CA ILE A 86 11.48 -3.15 9.43
C ILE A 86 10.93 -1.90 8.75
N VAL A 87 10.54 -2.02 7.48
CA VAL A 87 9.84 -0.94 6.77
C VAL A 87 8.33 -1.15 6.85
N VAL A 88 7.60 -0.12 7.30
CA VAL A 88 6.13 -0.04 7.27
C VAL A 88 5.75 1.06 6.28
N CYS A 89 5.09 0.69 5.17
CA CYS A 89 4.74 1.62 4.10
C CYS A 89 3.22 1.81 4.01
N ASP A 90 2.77 3.06 4.02
CA ASP A 90 1.38 3.43 3.74
C ASP A 90 1.22 3.55 2.23
N ARG A 91 0.62 2.54 1.60
CA ARG A 91 0.51 2.25 0.17
C ARG A 91 1.84 1.84 -0.47
N PHE A 92 1.75 1.08 -1.55
CA PHE A 92 2.87 0.68 -2.40
C PHE A 92 2.35 0.28 -3.79
N HIS A 93 3.02 -0.67 -4.43
CA HIS A 93 2.74 -1.09 -5.81
C HIS A 93 1.31 -1.60 -6.04
N ASP A 94 0.74 -2.34 -5.08
CA ASP A 94 -0.62 -2.90 -5.20
C ASP A 94 -1.68 -1.80 -5.39
N SER A 95 -1.46 -0.59 -4.81
CA SER A 95 -2.31 0.58 -5.09
C SER A 95 -2.32 0.95 -6.57
N THR A 96 -1.17 0.96 -7.25
CA THR A 96 -1.12 1.30 -8.69
C THR A 96 -1.87 0.27 -9.54
N VAL A 97 -1.72 -1.01 -9.21
CA VAL A 97 -2.45 -2.10 -9.92
C VAL A 97 -3.95 -1.98 -9.72
N ALA A 98 -4.41 -1.63 -8.50
CA ALA A 98 -5.84 -1.47 -8.21
C ALA A 98 -6.42 -0.19 -8.84
N TYR A 99 -5.75 0.96 -8.68
CA TYR A 99 -6.27 2.25 -9.12
C TYR A 99 -6.13 2.48 -10.62
N GLN A 100 -4.92 2.37 -11.18
CA GLN A 100 -4.67 2.63 -12.59
C GLN A 100 -4.93 1.40 -13.46
N GLY A 101 -4.74 0.20 -12.91
CA GLY A 101 -5.06 -1.06 -13.59
C GLY A 101 -6.56 -1.37 -13.54
N ALA A 102 -7.05 -1.90 -12.42
CA ALA A 102 -8.41 -2.41 -12.31
C ALA A 102 -9.49 -1.34 -12.52
N ALA A 103 -9.32 -0.16 -11.93
CA ALA A 103 -10.31 0.92 -12.02
C ALA A 103 -10.02 1.90 -13.17
N GLY A 104 -8.75 2.14 -13.50
CA GLY A 104 -8.31 3.09 -14.51
C GLY A 104 -8.25 2.52 -15.93
N GLY A 105 -8.45 1.21 -16.10
CA GLY A 105 -8.54 0.55 -17.41
C GLY A 105 -7.20 0.23 -18.08
N LEU A 106 -6.08 0.38 -17.40
CA LEU A 106 -4.80 -0.09 -17.92
C LEU A 106 -4.69 -1.62 -17.80
N HIS A 107 -3.97 -2.23 -18.74
CA HIS A 107 -3.75 -3.67 -18.72
C HIS A 107 -3.01 -4.10 -17.46
N ARG A 108 -3.72 -4.78 -16.55
CA ARG A 108 -3.25 -5.06 -15.17
C ARG A 108 -1.95 -5.84 -15.11
N GLU A 109 -1.80 -6.88 -15.93
CA GLU A 109 -0.62 -7.74 -15.93
C GLU A 109 0.61 -7.01 -16.45
N TRP A 110 0.43 -6.17 -17.49
CA TRP A 110 1.51 -5.31 -17.96
C TRP A 110 1.95 -4.32 -16.89
N LEU A 111 0.98 -3.64 -16.26
CA LEU A 111 1.24 -2.64 -15.22
C LEU A 111 1.92 -3.25 -13.99
N ASP A 112 1.47 -4.42 -13.55
CA ASP A 112 2.08 -5.15 -12.44
C ASP A 112 3.52 -5.54 -12.77
N ARG A 113 3.76 -6.17 -13.93
CA ARG A 113 5.11 -6.57 -14.36
C ARG A 113 6.04 -5.38 -14.53
N PHE A 114 5.58 -4.33 -15.23
CA PHE A 114 6.36 -3.12 -15.44
C PHE A 114 6.72 -2.43 -14.11
N GLY A 115 5.74 -2.23 -13.23
CA GLY A 115 5.97 -1.58 -11.95
C GLY A 115 6.90 -2.36 -11.04
N ARG A 116 6.78 -3.70 -10.98
CA ARG A 116 7.73 -4.57 -10.25
C ARG A 116 9.14 -4.44 -10.80
N GLN A 117 9.29 -4.48 -12.11
CA GLN A 117 10.59 -4.34 -12.76
C GLN A 117 11.22 -2.97 -12.49
N ALA A 118 10.44 -1.90 -12.56
CA ALA A 118 10.88 -0.53 -12.32
C ALA A 118 11.44 -0.29 -10.90
N ILE A 119 10.95 -1.03 -9.90
CA ILE A 119 11.44 -0.98 -8.52
C ILE A 119 12.48 -2.07 -8.19
N GLY A 120 13.05 -2.70 -9.22
CA GLY A 120 14.08 -3.74 -9.04
C GLY A 120 13.57 -5.02 -8.38
N GLY A 121 12.30 -5.40 -8.63
CA GLY A 121 11.69 -6.62 -8.10
C GLY A 121 11.36 -6.57 -6.59
N LEU A 122 11.56 -5.44 -5.92
CA LEU A 122 11.31 -5.32 -4.50
C LEU A 122 9.81 -5.38 -4.19
N LEU A 123 9.36 -6.47 -3.59
CA LEU A 123 7.98 -6.64 -3.12
C LEU A 123 7.92 -6.66 -1.59
N PRO A 124 6.80 -6.22 -1.00
CA PRO A 124 6.61 -6.38 0.44
C PRO A 124 6.49 -7.86 0.81
N HIS A 125 7.16 -8.28 1.90
CA HIS A 125 7.00 -9.64 2.45
C HIS A 125 5.58 -9.88 3.00
N LEU A 126 4.90 -8.80 3.40
CA LEU A 126 3.53 -8.84 3.90
C LEU A 126 2.81 -7.56 3.47
N THR A 127 1.64 -7.72 2.87
CA THR A 127 0.66 -6.66 2.64
C THR A 127 -0.55 -6.88 3.53
N ILE A 128 -0.92 -5.90 4.31
CA ILE A 128 -2.19 -5.86 5.04
C ILE A 128 -3.19 -5.09 4.18
N LEU A 129 -4.16 -5.79 3.63
CA LEU A 129 -5.26 -5.19 2.90
C LEU A 129 -6.41 -4.87 3.87
N LEU A 130 -6.64 -3.58 4.12
CA LEU A 130 -7.76 -3.10 4.92
C LEU A 130 -9.00 -3.03 4.03
N ASP A 131 -9.81 -4.08 4.02
CA ASP A 131 -11.04 -4.12 3.22
C ASP A 131 -12.15 -3.32 3.87
N LEU A 132 -12.77 -2.42 3.10
CA LEU A 132 -13.87 -1.57 3.55
C LEU A 132 -14.84 -1.35 2.37
N PRO A 133 -16.16 -1.49 2.56
CA PRO A 133 -17.16 -1.06 1.60
C PRO A 133 -16.98 0.42 1.25
N VAL A 134 -17.19 0.77 -0.02
CA VAL A 134 -16.92 2.13 -0.54
C VAL A 134 -17.77 3.16 0.20
N GLU A 135 -19.03 2.83 0.45
CA GLU A 135 -20.00 3.68 1.14
C GLU A 135 -19.53 4.01 2.57
N ALA A 136 -19.03 3.00 3.28
CA ALA A 136 -18.47 3.17 4.62
C ALA A 136 -17.17 4.00 4.59
N GLY A 137 -16.36 3.84 3.53
CA GLY A 137 -15.15 4.64 3.33
C GLY A 137 -15.45 6.12 3.13
N PHE A 138 -16.45 6.42 2.32
CA PHE A 138 -16.88 7.80 2.07
C PHE A 138 -17.53 8.44 3.31
N ALA A 139 -18.32 7.68 4.07
CA ALA A 139 -18.94 8.17 5.31
C ALA A 139 -17.91 8.53 6.42
N ARG A 140 -16.73 7.89 6.41
CA ARG A 140 -15.67 8.16 7.40
C ARG A 140 -14.80 9.36 7.06
N ARG A 141 -15.04 10.00 5.94
CA ARG A 141 -14.16 11.07 5.47
C ARG A 141 -14.79 12.42 5.75
N GLU A 142 -13.95 13.30 6.26
CA GLU A 142 -14.23 14.71 6.47
C GLU A 142 -13.36 15.56 5.55
N GLY A 143 -13.86 16.69 5.08
CA GLY A 143 -13.11 17.66 4.29
C GLY A 143 -13.20 17.49 2.77
N ALA A 144 -12.40 18.30 2.06
CA ALA A 144 -12.37 18.31 0.60
C ALA A 144 -11.75 17.03 0.04
N ARG A 145 -12.35 16.51 -1.02
CA ARG A 145 -11.83 15.32 -1.73
C ARG A 145 -10.65 15.70 -2.61
N ASP A 146 -9.62 14.87 -2.57
CA ASP A 146 -8.54 14.98 -3.54
C ASP A 146 -8.98 14.48 -4.94
N ARG A 147 -8.12 14.63 -5.95
CA ARG A 147 -8.44 14.27 -7.33
C ARG A 147 -8.77 12.79 -7.50
N MET A 148 -8.09 11.90 -6.78
CA MET A 148 -8.37 10.46 -6.85
C MET A 148 -9.69 10.12 -6.16
N GLU A 149 -9.95 10.75 -5.04
CA GLU A 149 -11.16 10.57 -4.25
C GLU A 149 -12.41 11.15 -4.90
N SER A 150 -12.24 12.15 -5.77
CA SER A 150 -13.31 12.75 -6.55
C SER A 150 -13.78 11.86 -7.72
N LYS A 151 -13.04 10.80 -8.03
CA LYS A 151 -13.51 9.78 -8.99
C LYS A 151 -14.72 9.05 -8.40
N GLY A 152 -15.79 8.97 -9.14
CA GLY A 152 -17.11 8.49 -8.68
C GLY A 152 -17.08 7.10 -8.00
N GLU A 153 -18.18 6.78 -7.34
CA GLU A 153 -18.32 5.55 -6.52
C GLU A 153 -18.04 4.26 -7.33
N ALA A 154 -18.50 4.19 -8.58
CA ALA A 154 -18.21 3.05 -9.47
C ALA A 154 -16.71 2.83 -9.71
N PHE A 155 -15.90 3.90 -9.74
CA PHE A 155 -14.45 3.80 -9.80
C PHE A 155 -13.89 3.15 -8.53
N HIS A 156 -14.31 3.61 -7.36
CA HIS A 156 -13.84 3.09 -6.08
C HIS A 156 -14.29 1.65 -5.80
N ARG A 157 -15.45 1.24 -6.31
CA ARG A 157 -15.86 -0.19 -6.27
C ARG A 157 -14.90 -1.05 -7.08
N ARG A 158 -14.51 -0.65 -8.29
CA ARG A 158 -13.48 -1.36 -9.08
C ARG A 158 -12.11 -1.36 -8.41
N VAL A 159 -11.73 -0.28 -7.71
CA VAL A 159 -10.50 -0.25 -6.91
C VAL A 159 -10.53 -1.33 -5.82
N ARG A 160 -11.62 -1.39 -5.05
CA ARG A 160 -11.79 -2.42 -4.00
C ARG A 160 -11.72 -3.83 -4.58
N GLU A 161 -12.45 -4.09 -5.66
CA GLU A 161 -12.41 -5.37 -6.38
C GLU A 161 -11.00 -5.69 -6.85
N GLY A 162 -10.26 -4.72 -7.39
CA GLY A 162 -8.87 -4.87 -7.78
C GLY A 162 -7.96 -5.30 -6.64
N PHE A 163 -8.11 -4.72 -5.45
CA PHE A 163 -7.37 -5.15 -4.26
C PHE A 163 -7.75 -6.57 -3.82
N LEU A 164 -9.03 -6.91 -3.83
CA LEU A 164 -9.47 -8.26 -3.46
C LEU A 164 -8.98 -9.31 -4.45
N ASP A 165 -8.90 -8.98 -5.74
CA ASP A 165 -8.33 -9.86 -6.76
C ASP A 165 -6.82 -10.07 -6.54
N ILE A 166 -6.07 -9.01 -6.17
CA ILE A 166 -4.65 -9.14 -5.79
C ILE A 166 -4.53 -10.08 -4.58
N ALA A 167 -5.36 -9.91 -3.55
CA ALA A 167 -5.33 -10.75 -2.36
C ALA A 167 -5.65 -12.22 -2.68
N LYS A 168 -6.57 -12.51 -3.60
CA LYS A 168 -6.87 -13.87 -4.04
C LYS A 168 -5.71 -14.55 -4.77
N ARG A 169 -4.95 -13.78 -5.57
CA ARG A 169 -3.79 -14.30 -6.34
C ARG A 169 -2.56 -14.48 -5.46
N ASP A 170 -2.31 -13.55 -4.54
CA ASP A 170 -1.10 -13.48 -3.71
C ASP A 170 -1.40 -13.79 -2.23
N ARG A 171 -2.16 -14.86 -1.96
CA ARG A 171 -2.60 -15.25 -0.58
C ARG A 171 -1.45 -15.47 0.40
N TRP A 172 -0.29 -15.82 -0.09
CA TRP A 172 0.92 -16.01 0.71
C TRP A 172 1.53 -14.69 1.20
N ARG A 173 1.23 -13.57 0.53
CA ARG A 173 1.77 -12.24 0.78
C ARG A 173 0.73 -11.26 1.33
N VAL A 174 -0.54 -11.41 0.94
CA VAL A 174 -1.62 -10.45 1.23
C VAL A 174 -2.59 -11.03 2.25
N ALA A 175 -2.65 -10.40 3.42
CA ALA A 175 -3.63 -10.70 4.45
C ALA A 175 -4.76 -9.66 4.43
N VAL A 176 -6.01 -10.12 4.31
CA VAL A 176 -7.19 -9.25 4.31
C VAL A 176 -7.69 -9.07 5.74
N VAL A 177 -7.91 -7.81 6.11
CA VAL A 177 -8.44 -7.41 7.42
C VAL A 177 -9.72 -6.61 7.21
N ASP A 178 -10.78 -7.01 7.90
CA ASP A 178 -12.06 -6.31 7.90
C ASP A 178 -11.93 -4.95 8.62
N ALA A 179 -11.90 -3.87 7.83
CA ALA A 179 -11.77 -2.51 8.33
C ALA A 179 -13.11 -1.87 8.73
N THR A 180 -14.22 -2.60 8.69
CA THR A 180 -15.51 -2.12 9.23
C THR A 180 -15.50 -2.07 10.77
N LYS A 181 -14.68 -2.89 11.39
CA LYS A 181 -14.54 -3.04 12.84
C LYS A 181 -13.96 -1.79 13.51
N PRO A 182 -14.11 -1.65 14.83
CA PRO A 182 -13.47 -0.59 15.60
C PRO A 182 -11.96 -0.55 15.38
N THR A 183 -11.40 0.67 15.31
CA THR A 183 -9.97 0.89 14.99
C THR A 183 -9.01 0.09 15.88
N ALA A 184 -9.38 -0.15 17.15
CA ALA A 184 -8.56 -0.94 18.09
C ALA A 184 -8.56 -2.42 17.74
N ASP A 185 -9.69 -2.97 17.29
CA ASP A 185 -9.82 -4.37 16.90
C ASP A 185 -9.08 -4.66 15.59
N VAL A 186 -9.17 -3.73 14.62
CA VAL A 186 -8.36 -3.77 13.39
C VAL A 186 -6.88 -3.78 13.73
N GLN A 187 -6.43 -2.91 14.66
CA GLN A 187 -5.03 -2.86 15.09
C GLN A 187 -4.58 -4.16 15.75
N ARG A 188 -5.42 -4.76 16.60
CA ARG A 188 -5.12 -6.03 17.26
C ARG A 188 -4.91 -7.13 16.22
N GLN A 189 -5.83 -7.27 15.27
CA GLN A 189 -5.72 -8.26 14.19
C GLN A 189 -4.47 -8.05 13.32
N ILE A 190 -4.13 -6.80 12.99
CA ILE A 190 -2.89 -6.46 12.26
C ILE A 190 -1.66 -6.94 13.04
N LEU A 191 -1.61 -6.67 14.35
CA LEU A 191 -0.48 -7.06 15.19
C LEU A 191 -0.32 -8.57 15.28
N GLU A 192 -1.40 -9.33 15.41
CA GLU A 192 -1.39 -10.80 15.40
C GLU A 192 -0.79 -11.34 14.09
N ILE A 193 -1.25 -10.84 12.95
CA ILE A 193 -0.74 -11.23 11.62
C ILE A 193 0.75 -10.91 11.49
N VAL A 194 1.15 -9.70 11.88
CA VAL A 194 2.54 -9.25 11.78
C VAL A 194 3.46 -10.06 12.71
N GLN A 195 3.05 -10.30 13.94
CA GLN A 195 3.83 -11.11 14.89
C GLN A 195 4.00 -12.55 14.41
N TRP A 196 2.93 -13.15 13.87
CA TRP A 196 3.01 -14.47 13.28
C TRP A 196 3.99 -14.51 12.10
N ASN A 197 3.91 -13.53 11.20
CA ASN A 197 4.80 -13.41 10.05
C ASN A 197 6.26 -13.26 10.47
N LEU A 198 6.56 -12.36 11.43
CA LEU A 198 7.92 -12.14 11.94
C LEU A 198 8.52 -13.38 12.61
N LYS A 199 7.70 -14.17 13.32
CA LYS A 199 8.15 -15.43 13.95
C LYS A 199 8.47 -16.50 12.89
N ASN A 200 7.68 -16.58 11.81
CA ASN A 200 7.83 -17.63 10.80
C ASN A 200 8.85 -17.27 9.71
N SER A 201 9.05 -15.99 9.40
CA SER A 201 10.09 -15.52 8.46
C SER A 201 11.53 -15.76 8.98
N ARG A 202 11.71 -16.00 10.28
CA ARG A 202 13.01 -16.34 10.90
C ARG A 202 13.38 -17.82 10.78
N LYS A 203 12.48 -18.70 10.33
CA LYS A 203 12.85 -20.10 10.08
C LYS A 203 13.51 -20.18 8.70
N PRO A 204 14.79 -20.62 8.59
CA PRO A 204 15.39 -20.88 7.28
C PRO A 204 14.48 -21.86 6.55
N MET A 205 14.17 -21.56 5.28
CA MET A 205 13.57 -22.59 4.41
C MET A 205 14.48 -23.81 4.51
N ARG A 206 13.95 -24.92 5.05
CA ARG A 206 14.66 -26.20 4.97
C ARG A 206 14.85 -26.44 3.48
N SER A 207 16.10 -26.44 3.04
CA SER A 207 16.49 -26.91 1.73
C SER A 207 15.97 -28.34 1.61
N GLY A 208 14.78 -28.48 1.03
CA GLY A 208 14.27 -29.77 0.58
C GLY A 208 15.21 -30.24 -0.49
N GLY A 209 16.11 -31.14 -0.12
CA GLY A 209 16.95 -31.86 -1.02
C GLY A 209 16.09 -32.72 -1.96
N ARG A 210 16.56 -32.78 -3.14
CA ARG A 210 16.44 -33.68 -4.30
C ARG A 210 15.77 -33.05 -5.50
#